data_945e24d566e547ae6842e8c9bbd86ab8
#
_entry.id   945e24d566e547ae6842e8c9bbd86ab8
#
_cell.length_a   1.000
_cell.length_b   1.000
_cell.length_c   1.000
_cell.angle_alpha   90.00
_cell.angle_beta   90.00
_cell.angle_gamma   90.00
#
_symmetry.space_group_name_H-M   'P 1'
#
loop_
_entity.id
_entity.type
_entity.pdbx_description
1 polymer ?
#
loop_
_entity_poly.entity_id
_entity_poly.type
_entity_poly.pdbx_seq_one_letter_code
_entity_poly.pdbx_strand_id
1 'polypeptide(L)'
;MSASQIYHEAIKALATAAVGHGALVSPHGRALIDNPLCGDRVEMEVELREGRISGLAHQVRGCLLCRAAASVIGKRAAGANAAEIERVSIEVSEILEKQKPASSGWPELDVFSPVHGHRSRYRCVQLPFEALLAALRAAAPS
;
A
#
# COMPACT_ATOMS: atom_id res chain seq x y z
N MET A 1 14.86 17.42 -8.04
CA MET A 1 14.98 16.16 -7.27
C MET A 1 15.57 15.09 -8.16
N SER A 2 16.63 14.45 -7.72
CA SER A 2 17.27 13.40 -8.51
C SER A 2 16.52 12.09 -8.40
N ALA A 3 16.67 11.20 -9.40
CA ALA A 3 16.03 9.88 -9.38
C ALA A 3 16.45 9.06 -8.16
N SER A 4 17.67 9.25 -7.66
CA SER A 4 18.14 8.51 -6.48
C SER A 4 17.37 8.83 -5.20
N GLN A 5 16.70 9.98 -5.14
CA GLN A 5 15.93 10.36 -3.95
C GLN A 5 14.62 9.58 -3.81
N ILE A 6 14.06 9.07 -4.91
CA ILE A 6 12.84 8.25 -4.82
C ILE A 6 13.14 6.83 -4.37
N TYR A 7 14.43 6.45 -4.31
CA TYR A 7 14.86 5.12 -3.89
C TYR A 7 15.83 5.21 -2.70
N HIS A 8 15.57 6.15 -1.78
CA HIS A 8 16.44 6.32 -0.61
C HIS A 8 16.38 5.09 0.33
N GLU A 9 17.28 5.09 1.32
CA GLU A 9 17.47 3.92 2.19
C GLU A 9 16.21 3.49 2.94
N ALA A 10 15.35 4.43 3.34
CA ALA A 10 14.11 4.07 4.05
C ALA A 10 13.15 3.30 3.15
N ILE A 11 13.06 3.67 1.86
CA ILE A 11 12.24 2.93 0.88
C ILE A 11 12.83 1.54 0.65
N LYS A 12 14.14 1.44 0.49
CA LYS A 12 14.81 0.15 0.31
C LYS A 12 14.61 -0.76 1.52
N ALA A 13 14.71 -0.18 2.73
CA ALA A 13 14.52 -0.94 3.97
C ALA A 13 13.11 -1.51 4.06
N LEU A 14 12.09 -0.71 3.74
CA LEU A 14 10.70 -1.15 3.74
C LEU A 14 10.47 -2.27 2.72
N ALA A 15 10.98 -2.09 1.50
CA ALA A 15 10.83 -3.09 0.44
C ALA A 15 11.50 -4.41 0.83
N THR A 16 12.69 -4.33 1.44
CA THR A 16 13.44 -5.52 1.87
C THR A 16 12.73 -6.22 3.03
N ALA A 17 12.21 -5.46 3.99
CA ALA A 17 11.48 -6.02 5.13
C ALA A 17 10.21 -6.75 4.69
N ALA A 18 9.58 -6.30 3.61
CA ALA A 18 8.41 -6.93 3.01
C ALA A 18 7.37 -7.35 4.05
N VAL A 19 7.05 -6.45 4.99
CA VAL A 19 6.12 -6.76 6.08
C VAL A 19 4.76 -7.13 5.50
N GLY A 20 4.22 -8.28 5.91
CA GLY A 20 2.95 -8.78 5.41
C GLY A 20 3.05 -9.67 4.17
N HIS A 21 4.26 -9.87 3.63
CA HIS A 21 4.44 -10.78 2.49
C HIS A 21 4.03 -12.19 2.86
N GLY A 22 3.23 -12.82 2.01
CA GLY A 22 2.79 -14.19 2.23
C GLY A 22 1.40 -14.45 1.69
N ALA A 23 0.72 -15.43 2.27
CA ALA A 23 -0.64 -15.80 1.93
C ALA A 23 -1.39 -16.20 3.19
N LEU A 24 -2.70 -15.89 3.23
CA LEU A 24 -3.58 -16.32 4.30
C LEU A 24 -4.17 -17.69 3.95
N VAL A 25 -4.49 -18.47 4.98
CA VAL A 25 -5.07 -19.81 4.79
C VAL A 25 -6.50 -19.69 4.24
N SER A 26 -7.30 -18.79 4.79
CA SER A 26 -8.69 -18.62 4.41
C SER A 26 -9.06 -17.14 4.38
N PRO A 27 -8.61 -16.39 3.38
CA PRO A 27 -8.93 -14.97 3.32
C PRO A 27 -10.42 -14.74 3.09
N HIS A 28 -10.96 -13.70 3.73
CA HIS A 28 -12.33 -13.27 3.51
C HIS A 28 -12.47 -12.47 2.22
N GLY A 29 -11.43 -11.75 1.84
CA GLY A 29 -11.39 -11.00 0.60
C GLY A 29 -10.02 -11.07 -0.03
N ARG A 30 -10.00 -11.01 -1.36
CA ARG A 30 -8.77 -11.10 -2.15
C ARG A 30 -8.94 -10.25 -3.40
N ALA A 31 -7.88 -9.55 -3.79
CA ALA A 31 -7.88 -8.80 -5.03
C ALA A 31 -6.50 -8.84 -5.66
N LEU A 32 -6.49 -8.82 -6.97
CA LEU A 32 -5.28 -8.78 -7.78
C LEU A 32 -5.39 -7.58 -8.71
N ILE A 33 -4.47 -6.64 -8.59
CA ILE A 33 -4.47 -5.42 -9.40
C ILE A 33 -3.14 -5.32 -10.15
N ASP A 34 -3.24 -5.04 -11.44
CA ASP A 34 -2.08 -4.85 -12.32
C ASP A 34 -1.96 -3.39 -12.73
N ASN A 35 -0.72 -2.92 -12.88
CA ASN A 35 -0.43 -1.69 -13.58
C ASN A 35 0.30 -2.05 -14.88
N PRO A 36 -0.41 -2.12 -16.01
CA PRO A 36 0.19 -2.58 -17.26
C PRO A 36 1.27 -1.65 -17.80
N LEU A 37 1.28 -0.38 -17.37
CA LEU A 37 2.27 0.59 -17.85
C LEU A 37 3.67 0.32 -17.31
N CYS A 38 3.78 -0.18 -16.07
CA CYS A 38 5.08 -0.47 -15.47
C CYS A 38 5.26 -1.94 -15.07
N GLY A 39 4.27 -2.79 -15.34
CA GLY A 39 4.35 -4.21 -15.04
C GLY A 39 4.20 -4.58 -13.59
N ASP A 40 3.83 -3.65 -12.72
CA ASP A 40 3.59 -3.94 -11.31
C ASP A 40 2.31 -4.75 -11.15
N ARG A 41 2.34 -5.70 -10.21
CA ARG A 41 1.19 -6.53 -9.87
C ARG A 41 1.14 -6.71 -8.36
N VAL A 42 -0.02 -6.45 -7.77
CA VAL A 42 -0.22 -6.62 -6.33
C VAL A 42 -1.41 -7.52 -6.08
N GLU A 43 -1.18 -8.57 -5.32
CA GLU A 43 -2.26 -9.39 -4.76
C GLU A 43 -2.36 -9.05 -3.28
N MET A 44 -3.58 -8.80 -2.82
CA MET A 44 -3.84 -8.45 -1.43
C MET A 44 -4.94 -9.36 -0.89
N GLU A 45 -4.72 -9.92 0.31
CA GLU A 45 -5.67 -10.78 0.99
C GLU A 45 -5.95 -10.22 2.36
N VAL A 46 -7.21 -10.27 2.80
CA VAL A 46 -7.60 -9.78 4.11
C VAL A 46 -8.53 -10.75 4.82
N GLU A 47 -8.41 -10.79 6.15
CA GLU A 47 -9.37 -11.38 7.05
C GLU A 47 -9.95 -10.25 7.89
N LEU A 48 -11.26 -10.27 8.11
CA LEU A 48 -11.94 -9.26 8.91
C LEU A 48 -12.56 -9.87 10.15
N ARG A 49 -12.53 -9.11 11.24
CA ARG A 49 -13.25 -9.42 12.47
C ARG A 49 -13.94 -8.14 12.93
N GLU A 50 -15.26 -8.18 13.01
CA GLU A 50 -16.05 -7.02 13.39
C GLU A 50 -15.78 -5.80 12.53
N GLY A 51 -15.63 -6.02 11.21
CA GLY A 51 -15.39 -4.96 10.25
C GLY A 51 -13.97 -4.41 10.22
N ARG A 52 -13.06 -4.98 11.01
CA ARG A 52 -11.68 -4.53 11.07
C ARG A 52 -10.74 -5.61 10.56
N ILE A 53 -9.62 -5.18 9.99
CA ILE A 53 -8.61 -6.10 9.47
C ILE A 53 -7.98 -6.85 10.63
N SER A 54 -8.18 -8.18 10.67
CA SER A 54 -7.58 -9.06 11.67
C SER A 54 -6.40 -9.85 11.10
N GLY A 55 -6.31 -9.96 9.78
CA GLY A 55 -5.20 -10.60 9.10
C GLY A 55 -5.03 -10.01 7.72
N LEU A 56 -3.79 -9.97 7.26
CA LEU A 56 -3.45 -9.41 5.95
C LEU A 56 -2.22 -10.10 5.39
N ALA A 57 -2.25 -10.38 4.11
CA ALA A 57 -1.08 -10.87 3.40
C ALA A 57 -1.06 -10.28 2.00
N HIS A 58 0.13 -10.13 1.44
CA HIS A 58 0.27 -9.63 0.08
C HIS A 58 1.41 -10.31 -0.66
N GLN A 59 1.31 -10.30 -1.97
CA GLN A 59 2.37 -10.70 -2.87
C GLN A 59 2.51 -9.62 -3.92
N VAL A 60 3.71 -9.10 -4.07
CA VAL A 60 4.00 -7.98 -4.95
C VAL A 60 5.04 -8.39 -5.98
N ARG A 61 4.73 -8.13 -7.24
CA ARG A 61 5.70 -8.23 -8.32
C ARG A 61 5.79 -6.82 -8.91
N GLY A 62 6.87 -6.10 -8.59
CA GLY A 62 6.98 -4.72 -9.01
C GLY A 62 8.22 -4.03 -8.51
N CYS A 63 8.27 -2.72 -8.71
CA CYS A 63 9.41 -1.89 -8.34
C CYS A 63 9.51 -1.70 -6.83
N LEU A 64 10.63 -1.11 -6.39
CA LEU A 64 10.86 -0.86 -4.97
C LEU A 64 9.77 -0.01 -4.33
N LEU A 65 9.23 0.98 -5.05
CA LEU A 65 8.16 1.84 -4.52
C LEU A 65 6.89 1.04 -4.21
N CYS A 66 6.51 0.16 -5.13
CA CYS A 66 5.34 -0.70 -4.95
C CYS A 66 5.54 -1.64 -3.76
N ARG A 67 6.72 -2.24 -3.66
CA ARG A 67 7.05 -3.15 -2.57
C ARG A 67 7.13 -2.45 -1.23
N ALA A 68 7.68 -1.23 -1.20
CA ALA A 68 7.75 -0.43 0.01
C ALA A 68 6.33 -0.03 0.49
N ALA A 69 5.46 0.37 -0.43
CA ALA A 69 4.08 0.74 -0.09
C ALA A 69 3.32 -0.46 0.49
N ALA A 70 3.46 -1.64 -0.11
CA ALA A 70 2.85 -2.85 0.41
C ALA A 70 3.37 -3.20 1.81
N SER A 71 4.66 -2.98 2.06
CA SER A 71 5.28 -3.22 3.36
C SER A 71 4.71 -2.28 4.43
N VAL A 72 4.46 -1.01 4.10
CA VAL A 72 3.81 -0.07 5.03
C VAL A 72 2.42 -0.58 5.39
N ILE A 73 1.68 -1.05 4.41
CA ILE A 73 0.35 -1.65 4.65
C ILE A 73 0.46 -2.83 5.62
N GLY A 74 1.40 -3.74 5.36
CA GLY A 74 1.62 -4.89 6.23
C GLY A 74 1.93 -4.50 7.67
N LYS A 75 2.62 -3.37 7.84
CA LYS A 75 3.03 -2.88 9.15
C LYS A 75 1.89 -2.18 9.91
N ARG A 76 0.98 -1.51 9.19
CA ARG A 76 0.03 -0.58 9.82
C ARG A 76 -1.45 -0.93 9.68
N ALA A 77 -1.83 -1.80 8.74
CA ALA A 77 -3.24 -1.99 8.41
C ALA A 77 -4.03 -2.78 9.44
N ALA A 78 -3.39 -3.59 10.27
CA ALA A 78 -4.10 -4.40 11.27
C ALA A 78 -4.91 -3.50 12.21
N GLY A 79 -6.18 -3.85 12.41
CA GLY A 79 -7.08 -3.09 13.26
C GLY A 79 -7.83 -1.97 12.55
N ALA A 80 -7.50 -1.66 11.30
CA ALA A 80 -8.17 -0.60 10.56
C ALA A 80 -9.46 -1.13 9.90
N ASN A 81 -10.42 -0.23 9.72
CA ASN A 81 -11.62 -0.52 8.93
C ASN A 81 -11.50 0.08 7.54
N ALA A 82 -12.48 -0.19 6.67
CA ALA A 82 -12.45 0.27 5.29
C ALA A 82 -12.41 1.80 5.19
N ALA A 83 -13.15 2.51 6.04
CA ALA A 83 -13.18 3.98 6.01
C ALA A 83 -11.80 4.57 6.37
N GLU A 84 -11.11 3.96 7.33
CA GLU A 84 -9.76 4.38 7.71
C GLU A 84 -8.76 4.15 6.58
N ILE A 85 -8.88 3.02 5.88
CA ILE A 85 -8.01 2.72 4.73
C ILE A 85 -8.28 3.69 3.58
N GLU A 86 -9.55 4.06 3.33
CA GLU A 86 -9.87 5.06 2.32
C GLU A 86 -9.21 6.40 2.62
N ARG A 87 -9.24 6.83 3.89
CA ARG A 87 -8.57 8.07 4.30
C ARG A 87 -7.06 8.00 4.10
N VAL A 88 -6.45 6.86 4.43
CA VAL A 88 -5.01 6.65 4.20
C VAL A 88 -4.68 6.71 2.71
N SER A 89 -5.52 6.11 1.87
CA SER A 89 -5.33 6.13 0.41
C SER A 89 -5.39 7.56 -0.14
N ILE A 90 -6.32 8.39 0.36
CA ILE A 90 -6.41 9.80 -0.01
C ILE A 90 -5.15 10.54 0.46
N GLU A 91 -4.69 10.27 1.67
CA GLU A 91 -3.48 10.86 2.21
C GLU A 91 -2.25 10.54 1.36
N VAL A 92 -2.13 9.30 0.89
CA VAL A 92 -1.04 8.91 -0.02
C VAL A 92 -1.06 9.78 -1.27
N SER A 93 -2.23 9.98 -1.88
CA SER A 93 -2.36 10.84 -3.05
C SER A 93 -1.96 12.28 -2.74
N GLU A 94 -2.30 12.79 -1.56
CA GLU A 94 -1.93 14.15 -1.16
C GLU A 94 -0.43 14.29 -0.91
N ILE A 95 0.20 13.27 -0.37
CA ILE A 95 1.66 13.27 -0.21
C ILE A 95 2.34 13.35 -1.57
N LEU A 96 1.87 12.55 -2.52
CA LEU A 96 2.46 12.49 -3.85
C LEU A 96 2.21 13.77 -4.66
N GLU A 97 0.98 14.28 -4.63
CA GLU A 97 0.58 15.41 -5.48
C GLU A 97 0.88 16.76 -4.85
N LYS A 98 0.80 16.88 -3.52
CA LYS A 98 0.89 18.16 -2.80
C LYS A 98 2.00 18.20 -1.76
N GLN A 99 2.71 17.10 -1.58
CA GLN A 99 3.79 16.99 -0.58
C GLN A 99 3.34 17.29 0.85
N LYS A 100 2.09 17.00 1.17
CA LYS A 100 1.59 17.15 2.53
C LYS A 100 2.23 16.10 3.45
N PRO A 101 2.51 16.45 4.72
CA PRO A 101 3.04 15.45 5.66
C PRO A 101 1.98 14.42 6.05
N ALA A 102 2.43 13.24 6.43
CA ALA A 102 1.55 12.18 6.90
C ALA A 102 0.88 12.61 8.22
N SER A 103 -0.43 12.38 8.35
CA SER A 103 -1.20 12.81 9.50
C SER A 103 -2.15 11.75 10.07
N SER A 104 -2.26 10.60 9.42
CA SER A 104 -3.25 9.58 9.76
C SER A 104 -2.77 8.54 10.76
N GLY A 105 -1.56 8.69 11.33
CA GLY A 105 -0.99 7.69 12.20
C GLY A 105 -0.15 6.63 11.49
N TRP A 106 0.10 6.84 10.20
CA TRP A 106 0.99 6.01 9.39
C TRP A 106 2.23 6.82 9.02
N PRO A 107 3.15 7.08 9.97
CA PRO A 107 4.27 8.00 9.73
C PRO A 107 5.22 7.53 8.62
N GLU A 108 5.28 6.24 8.35
CA GLU A 108 6.13 5.70 7.28
C GLU A 108 5.74 6.24 5.90
N LEU A 109 4.52 6.74 5.74
CA LEU A 109 4.08 7.29 4.44
C LEU A 109 4.91 8.49 4.00
N ASP A 110 5.54 9.20 4.94
CA ASP A 110 6.40 10.34 4.60
C ASP A 110 7.62 9.95 3.77
N VAL A 111 8.01 8.66 3.77
CA VAL A 111 9.12 8.19 2.94
C VAL A 111 8.85 8.39 1.44
N PHE A 112 7.57 8.52 1.06
CA PHE A 112 7.19 8.71 -0.34
C PHE A 112 7.15 10.17 -0.76
N SER A 113 7.41 11.13 0.16
CA SER A 113 7.46 12.54 -0.17
C SER A 113 8.40 12.87 -1.35
N PRO A 114 9.60 12.26 -1.45
CA PRO A 114 10.48 12.52 -2.60
C PRO A 114 9.92 12.09 -3.96
N VAL A 115 8.86 11.29 -3.99
CA VAL A 115 8.22 10.87 -5.25
C VAL A 115 7.42 12.01 -5.87
N HIS A 116 7.09 13.05 -5.09
CA HIS A 116 6.39 14.23 -5.58
C HIS A 116 7.13 14.81 -6.81
N GLY A 117 6.38 15.10 -7.86
CA GLY A 117 6.94 15.57 -9.12
C GLY A 117 7.29 14.47 -10.11
N HIS A 118 7.40 13.22 -9.68
CA HIS A 118 7.66 12.08 -10.52
C HIS A 118 6.35 11.36 -10.83
N ARG A 119 5.49 12.00 -11.63
CA ARG A 119 4.11 11.55 -11.86
C ARG A 119 3.99 10.12 -12.36
N SER A 120 4.93 9.68 -13.19
CA SER A 120 4.91 8.31 -13.70
C SER A 120 5.10 7.25 -12.61
N ARG A 121 5.52 7.67 -11.42
CA ARG A 121 5.75 6.78 -10.29
C ARG A 121 4.63 6.79 -9.26
N TYR A 122 3.68 7.72 -9.36
CA TYR A 122 2.60 7.82 -8.37
C TYR A 122 1.82 6.51 -8.26
N ARG A 123 1.50 5.92 -9.39
CA ARG A 123 0.74 4.68 -9.40
C ARG A 123 1.46 3.53 -8.71
N CYS A 124 2.80 3.49 -8.78
CA CYS A 124 3.59 2.47 -8.10
C CYS A 124 3.34 2.49 -6.59
N VAL A 125 3.22 3.68 -6.01
CA VAL A 125 2.94 3.84 -4.58
C VAL A 125 1.46 3.59 -4.28
N GLN A 126 0.56 4.02 -5.15
CA GLN A 126 -0.89 3.93 -4.94
C GLN A 126 -1.44 2.52 -5.14
N LEU A 127 -0.82 1.71 -6.00
CA LEU A 127 -1.34 0.41 -6.41
C LEU A 127 -1.62 -0.55 -5.24
N PRO A 128 -0.73 -0.71 -4.25
CA PRO A 128 -1.04 -1.58 -3.11
C PRO A 128 -2.26 -1.12 -2.32
N PHE A 129 -2.49 0.18 -2.21
CA PHE A 129 -3.66 0.72 -1.52
C PHE A 129 -4.93 0.44 -2.30
N GLU A 130 -4.88 0.53 -3.64
CA GLU A 130 -6.01 0.16 -4.49
C GLU A 130 -6.34 -1.32 -4.32
N ALA A 131 -5.32 -2.18 -4.29
CA ALA A 131 -5.51 -3.62 -4.09
C ALA A 131 -6.12 -3.91 -2.71
N LEU A 132 -5.68 -3.20 -1.67
CA LEU A 132 -6.23 -3.37 -0.33
C LEU A 132 -7.70 -2.98 -0.29
N LEU A 133 -8.06 -1.83 -0.86
CA LEU A 133 -9.46 -1.41 -0.93
C LEU A 133 -10.32 -2.40 -1.70
N ALA A 134 -9.80 -2.93 -2.81
CA ALA A 134 -10.52 -3.93 -3.60
C ALA A 134 -10.71 -5.23 -2.81
N ALA A 135 -9.69 -5.66 -2.06
CA ALA A 135 -9.81 -6.85 -1.21
C ALA A 135 -10.85 -6.65 -0.09
N LEU A 136 -10.88 -5.45 0.49
CA LEU A 136 -11.86 -5.11 1.52
C LEU A 136 -13.29 -5.14 0.97
N ARG A 137 -13.50 -4.62 -0.25
CA ARG A 137 -14.81 -4.68 -0.90
C ARG A 137 -15.22 -6.12 -1.18
N ALA A 138 -14.27 -6.96 -1.59
CA ALA A 138 -14.52 -8.38 -1.84
C ALA A 138 -14.88 -9.13 -0.55
N ALA A 139 -14.36 -8.67 0.59
CA ALA A 139 -14.62 -9.28 1.90
C ALA A 139 -15.94 -8.81 2.52
N ALA A 140 -16.48 -7.68 2.05
CA ALA A 140 -17.69 -7.10 2.64
C ALA A 140 -18.86 -8.06 2.46
N PRO A 141 -19.72 -8.21 3.48
CA PRO A 141 -20.94 -9.00 3.31
C PRO A 141 -21.83 -8.34 2.27
N SER A 142 -22.35 -9.17 1.40
CA SER A 142 -23.25 -8.71 0.34
C SER A 142 -24.64 -8.36 0.88
#